data_8cf1a8e9f5c899d641ff8d3967702bc1
#
_entry.id   8cf1a8e9f5c899d641ff8d3967702bc1
#
_cell.length_a   1.000
_cell.length_b   1.000
_cell.length_c   1.000
_cell.angle_alpha   90.00
_cell.angle_beta   90.00
_cell.angle_gamma   90.00
#
_symmetry.space_group_name_H-M   'P 1'
#
loop_
_entity.id
_entity.type
_entity.pdbx_description
1 polymer ?
#
loop_
_entity_poly.entity_id
_entity_poly.type
_entity_poly.pdbx_seq_one_letter_code
_entity_poly.pdbx_strand_id
1 'polypeptide(L)'
;VAVVTDAGAGRNGVGTYYQDLSDALAPHLDTITTIGPDTGNGLREWLSVPLPGDRSQRVGVPDPRALARRLAEIAPETVVIATPGPYGLLGARAARRLGARVVFGMHTHYAALGRLYWGALRGTAGRLGLRACNRHLLRRADAVMAVSEGMRTLAAADGAPAVRVTGTPLGPPFLNRPVRPASGRLEAVLFVGRLAAEKSLPEVLAAARALPGIRFSIAGEGPLRTRVEADAAALPNLDYLGWLPREAVAAALDDHDALALPSRLEAFGTVALEALARERPAVVSAGCGIRDRAELAPGLHPIAEHEDLTAALRRLDGMAPAVLRHRTREARAAVSRLQAQTVADWLAVIAPGAGPCGP
;
A
#
# COMPACT_ATOMS: atom_id res chain seq x y z
N VAL A 1 -11.07 -6.28 -18.43
CA VAL A 1 -9.81 -5.72 -17.87
C VAL A 1 -8.95 -6.88 -17.33
N ALA A 2 -7.63 -6.81 -17.53
CA ALA A 2 -6.69 -7.72 -16.87
C ALA A 2 -5.68 -6.94 -16.03
N VAL A 3 -5.43 -7.41 -14.80
CA VAL A 3 -4.38 -6.87 -13.92
C VAL A 3 -3.21 -7.85 -13.92
N VAL A 4 -2.01 -7.40 -14.26
CA VAL A 4 -0.79 -8.22 -14.26
C VAL A 4 0.16 -7.73 -13.19
N THR A 5 0.55 -8.63 -12.26
CA THR A 5 1.33 -8.28 -11.08
C THR A 5 2.40 -9.32 -10.77
N ASP A 6 3.55 -8.86 -10.25
CA ASP A 6 4.57 -9.73 -9.62
C ASP A 6 4.30 -9.94 -8.11
N ALA A 7 3.30 -9.26 -7.55
CA ALA A 7 2.95 -9.33 -6.15
C ALA A 7 1.94 -10.44 -5.88
N GLY A 8 2.20 -11.29 -4.92
CA GLY A 8 1.23 -12.28 -4.43
C GLY A 8 0.04 -11.63 -3.75
N ALA A 9 -1.16 -12.17 -3.96
CA ALA A 9 -2.39 -11.67 -3.35
C ALA A 9 -2.29 -11.66 -1.82
N GLY A 10 -2.64 -10.52 -1.19
CA GLY A 10 -2.67 -10.38 0.28
C GLY A 10 -1.33 -10.47 1.00
N ARG A 11 -0.21 -10.66 0.31
CA ARG A 11 1.11 -10.82 0.91
C ARG A 11 1.91 -9.53 1.08
N ASN A 12 1.54 -8.49 0.34
CA ASN A 12 2.19 -7.17 0.42
C ASN A 12 1.22 -6.07 0.01
N GLY A 13 1.59 -4.81 0.28
CA GLY A 13 0.73 -3.65 0.02
C GLY A 13 0.26 -3.51 -1.43
N VAL A 14 1.07 -3.91 -2.43
CA VAL A 14 0.69 -3.84 -3.85
C VAL A 14 -0.34 -4.93 -4.18
N GLY A 15 -0.12 -6.16 -3.72
CA GLY A 15 -1.07 -7.26 -3.91
C GLY A 15 -2.42 -6.96 -3.27
N THR A 16 -2.41 -6.41 -2.05
CA THR A 16 -3.61 -5.95 -1.34
C THR A 16 -4.33 -4.83 -2.09
N TYR A 17 -3.58 -3.82 -2.57
CA TYR A 17 -4.13 -2.72 -3.36
C TYR A 17 -4.93 -3.21 -4.56
N TYR A 18 -4.34 -4.13 -5.35
CA TYR A 18 -5.00 -4.62 -6.57
C TYR A 18 -6.13 -5.61 -6.28
N GLN A 19 -6.09 -6.31 -5.16
CA GLN A 19 -7.24 -7.09 -4.70
C GLN A 19 -8.42 -6.16 -4.38
N ASP A 20 -8.22 -5.16 -3.53
CA ASP A 20 -9.26 -4.19 -3.16
C ASP A 20 -9.76 -3.39 -4.38
N LEU A 21 -8.85 -3.04 -5.31
CA LEU A 21 -9.22 -2.38 -6.55
C LEU A 21 -10.10 -3.28 -7.44
N SER A 22 -9.72 -4.54 -7.59
CA SER A 22 -10.50 -5.49 -8.39
C SER A 22 -11.89 -5.68 -7.81
N ASP A 23 -11.99 -5.84 -6.49
CA ASP A 23 -13.27 -5.98 -5.79
C ASP A 23 -14.15 -4.73 -5.94
N ALA A 24 -13.55 -3.53 -5.84
CA ALA A 24 -14.25 -2.26 -6.00
C ALA A 24 -14.70 -1.98 -7.46
N LEU A 25 -13.95 -2.45 -8.45
CA LEU A 25 -14.25 -2.25 -9.86
C LEU A 25 -15.16 -3.34 -10.45
N ALA A 26 -15.20 -4.53 -9.86
CA ALA A 26 -15.97 -5.66 -10.37
C ALA A 26 -17.46 -5.35 -10.66
N PRO A 27 -18.18 -4.56 -9.83
CA PRO A 27 -19.57 -4.19 -10.13
C PRO A 27 -19.76 -3.28 -11.36
N HIS A 28 -18.69 -2.70 -11.87
CA HIS A 28 -18.70 -1.70 -12.96
C HIS A 28 -18.09 -2.22 -14.27
N LEU A 29 -17.62 -3.46 -14.30
CA LEU A 29 -16.92 -4.05 -15.44
C LEU A 29 -17.51 -5.43 -15.76
N ASP A 30 -17.59 -5.78 -17.03
CA ASP A 30 -18.02 -7.12 -17.45
C ASP A 30 -17.10 -8.20 -16.86
N THR A 31 -15.80 -7.96 -16.89
CA THR A 31 -14.81 -8.87 -16.30
C THR A 31 -13.57 -8.10 -15.83
N ILE A 32 -13.04 -8.52 -14.68
CA ILE A 32 -11.72 -8.13 -14.20
C ILE A 32 -10.98 -9.38 -13.71
N THR A 33 -9.79 -9.63 -14.24
CA THR A 33 -9.01 -10.83 -13.93
C THR A 33 -7.59 -10.45 -13.50
N THR A 34 -7.13 -10.94 -12.35
CA THR A 34 -5.75 -10.75 -11.89
C THR A 34 -4.88 -11.92 -12.30
N ILE A 35 -3.73 -11.65 -12.88
CA ILE A 35 -2.71 -12.60 -13.31
C ILE A 35 -1.42 -12.30 -12.55
N GLY A 36 -0.95 -13.27 -11.77
CA GLY A 36 0.28 -13.11 -10.98
C GLY A 36 0.66 -14.40 -10.27
N PRO A 37 1.72 -14.40 -9.45
CA PRO A 37 2.04 -15.54 -8.60
C PRO A 37 0.90 -15.79 -7.61
N ASP A 38 0.64 -17.07 -7.32
CA ASP A 38 -0.38 -17.52 -6.33
C ASP A 38 -1.84 -17.09 -6.64
N THR A 39 -2.16 -16.63 -7.85
CA THR A 39 -3.54 -16.22 -8.21
C THR A 39 -4.46 -17.38 -8.63
N GLY A 40 -4.01 -18.63 -8.48
CA GLY A 40 -4.78 -19.81 -8.88
C GLY A 40 -4.94 -19.98 -10.41
N ASN A 41 -4.37 -19.07 -11.20
CA ASN A 41 -4.50 -19.05 -12.67
C ASN A 41 -3.59 -20.06 -13.40
N GLY A 42 -2.93 -20.96 -12.66
CA GLY A 42 -2.19 -22.09 -13.24
C GLY A 42 -0.96 -21.73 -14.09
N LEU A 43 -0.48 -20.48 -14.03
CA LEU A 43 0.71 -20.08 -14.78
C LEU A 43 1.95 -20.69 -14.15
N ARG A 44 2.64 -21.54 -14.96
CA ARG A 44 3.92 -22.10 -14.57
C ARG A 44 5.00 -21.00 -14.56
N GLU A 45 5.74 -20.91 -13.46
CA GLU A 45 6.96 -20.10 -13.38
C GLU A 45 8.17 -20.95 -13.82
N TRP A 46 9.01 -20.39 -14.70
CA TRP A 46 10.26 -21.03 -15.07
C TRP A 46 11.31 -20.91 -13.96
N LEU A 47 11.25 -19.79 -13.23
CA LEU A 47 12.17 -19.51 -12.13
C LEU A 47 11.42 -18.71 -11.07
N SER A 48 11.66 -19.05 -9.80
CA SER A 48 11.19 -18.27 -8.66
C SER A 48 12.31 -18.18 -7.64
N VAL A 49 12.77 -16.97 -7.36
CA VAL A 49 13.90 -16.70 -6.45
C VAL A 49 13.46 -15.79 -5.32
N PRO A 50 13.99 -15.97 -4.09
CA PRO A 50 13.77 -15.02 -3.01
C PRO A 50 14.26 -13.61 -3.38
N LEU A 51 13.52 -12.59 -3.00
CA LEU A 51 13.95 -11.21 -3.21
C LEU A 51 15.21 -10.94 -2.36
N PRO A 52 16.30 -10.41 -2.96
CA PRO A 52 17.48 -10.04 -2.20
C PRO A 52 17.14 -9.04 -1.08
N GLY A 53 17.53 -9.40 0.17
CA GLY A 53 17.22 -8.58 1.35
C GLY A 53 15.87 -8.86 2.01
N ASP A 54 15.00 -9.65 1.36
CA ASP A 54 13.73 -10.11 1.95
C ASP A 54 13.31 -11.48 1.43
N ARG A 55 13.65 -12.52 2.17
CA ARG A 55 13.30 -13.91 1.83
C ARG A 55 11.82 -14.23 1.95
N SER A 56 11.03 -13.36 2.60
CA SER A 56 9.58 -13.54 2.69
C SER A 56 8.87 -13.25 1.37
N GLN A 57 9.55 -12.53 0.46
CA GLN A 57 9.06 -12.24 -0.88
C GLN A 57 9.84 -12.99 -1.94
N ARG A 58 9.19 -13.31 -3.04
CA ARG A 58 9.79 -14.01 -4.18
C ARG A 58 9.55 -13.21 -5.47
N VAL A 59 10.48 -13.33 -6.39
CA VAL A 59 10.35 -12.82 -7.76
C VAL A 59 10.25 -14.03 -8.68
N GLY A 60 9.12 -14.16 -9.35
CA GLY A 60 8.84 -15.22 -10.30
C GLY A 60 8.99 -14.76 -11.74
N VAL A 61 9.46 -15.64 -12.61
CA VAL A 61 9.46 -15.44 -14.06
C VAL A 61 8.43 -16.39 -14.67
N PRO A 62 7.27 -15.86 -15.13
CA PRO A 62 6.23 -16.70 -15.73
C PRO A 62 6.69 -17.23 -17.08
N ASP A 63 6.13 -18.37 -17.52
CA ASP A 63 6.24 -18.82 -18.91
C ASP A 63 5.66 -17.74 -19.85
N PRO A 64 6.48 -17.09 -20.73
CA PRO A 64 6.00 -16.01 -21.57
C PRO A 64 4.91 -16.44 -22.57
N ARG A 65 4.92 -17.73 -23.02
CA ARG A 65 3.93 -18.26 -23.92
C ARG A 65 2.62 -18.53 -23.22
N ALA A 66 2.67 -19.05 -21.99
CA ALA A 66 1.48 -19.29 -21.19
C ALA A 66 0.81 -17.97 -20.78
N LEU A 67 1.58 -16.98 -20.36
CA LEU A 67 1.06 -15.63 -20.05
C LEU A 67 0.43 -14.97 -21.28
N ALA A 68 1.06 -15.03 -22.44
CA ALA A 68 0.52 -14.47 -23.68
C ALA A 68 -0.76 -15.16 -24.12
N ARG A 69 -0.85 -16.52 -24.03
CA ARG A 69 -2.07 -17.27 -24.30
C ARG A 69 -3.19 -16.88 -23.34
N ARG A 70 -2.89 -16.80 -22.05
CA ARG A 70 -3.89 -16.42 -21.04
C ARG A 70 -4.45 -15.03 -21.29
N LEU A 71 -3.62 -14.06 -21.65
CA LEU A 71 -4.09 -12.72 -22.04
C LEU A 71 -4.91 -12.74 -23.34
N ALA A 72 -4.52 -13.57 -24.32
CA ALA A 72 -5.30 -13.74 -25.55
C ALA A 72 -6.67 -14.37 -25.31
N GLU A 73 -6.78 -15.35 -24.39
CA GLU A 73 -8.05 -15.97 -23.99
C GLU A 73 -8.99 -14.98 -23.31
N ILE A 74 -8.43 -14.08 -22.43
CA ILE A 74 -9.19 -13.03 -21.75
C ILE A 74 -9.59 -11.94 -22.75
N ALA A 75 -8.79 -11.70 -23.78
CA ALA A 75 -8.94 -10.62 -24.78
C ALA A 75 -9.27 -9.25 -24.15
N PRO A 76 -8.47 -8.76 -23.17
CA PRO A 76 -8.79 -7.55 -22.42
C PRO A 76 -8.60 -6.31 -23.30
N GLU A 77 -9.51 -5.35 -23.24
CA GLU A 77 -9.34 -4.03 -23.84
C GLU A 77 -8.24 -3.23 -23.11
N THR A 78 -8.13 -3.42 -21.81
CA THR A 78 -7.11 -2.75 -20.96
C THR A 78 -6.37 -3.76 -20.10
N VAL A 79 -5.05 -3.62 -20.08
CA VAL A 79 -4.16 -4.36 -19.16
C VAL A 79 -3.51 -3.39 -18.19
N VAL A 80 -3.76 -3.60 -16.90
CA VAL A 80 -3.14 -2.84 -15.81
C VAL A 80 -1.86 -3.57 -15.38
N ILE A 81 -0.73 -2.91 -15.48
CA ILE A 81 0.57 -3.42 -15.00
C ILE A 81 0.82 -2.87 -13.61
N ALA A 82 0.81 -3.74 -12.62
CA ALA A 82 0.93 -3.39 -11.22
C ALA A 82 2.38 -3.19 -10.73
N THR A 83 3.34 -3.84 -11.40
CA THR A 83 4.74 -3.93 -10.94
C THR A 83 5.70 -3.99 -12.13
N PRO A 84 6.94 -3.49 -12.00
CA PRO A 84 7.93 -3.50 -13.08
C PRO A 84 8.78 -4.78 -13.14
N GLY A 85 8.32 -5.88 -12.56
CA GLY A 85 9.02 -7.16 -12.57
C GLY A 85 8.76 -7.97 -13.85
N PRO A 86 9.14 -9.26 -13.87
CA PRO A 86 9.00 -10.13 -15.03
C PRO A 86 7.56 -10.28 -15.53
N TYR A 87 6.59 -10.42 -14.62
CA TYR A 87 5.16 -10.45 -15.01
C TYR A 87 4.75 -9.14 -15.69
N GLY A 88 5.13 -8.00 -15.10
CA GLY A 88 4.80 -6.68 -15.66
C GLY A 88 5.40 -6.45 -17.04
N LEU A 89 6.68 -6.78 -17.23
CA LEU A 89 7.37 -6.62 -18.52
C LEU A 89 6.78 -7.51 -19.62
N LEU A 90 6.57 -8.79 -19.30
CA LEU A 90 6.00 -9.75 -20.24
C LEU A 90 4.52 -9.47 -20.52
N GLY A 91 3.78 -9.07 -19.50
CA GLY A 91 2.37 -8.69 -19.61
C GLY A 91 2.17 -7.46 -20.49
N ALA A 92 2.96 -6.41 -20.28
CA ALA A 92 2.93 -5.21 -21.12
C ALA A 92 3.28 -5.52 -22.60
N ARG A 93 4.29 -6.40 -22.83
CA ARG A 93 4.62 -6.85 -24.17
C ARG A 93 3.48 -7.64 -24.83
N ALA A 94 2.84 -8.54 -24.10
CA ALA A 94 1.71 -9.33 -24.59
C ALA A 94 0.49 -8.44 -24.88
N ALA A 95 0.16 -7.53 -23.96
CA ALA A 95 -0.92 -6.55 -24.11
C ALA A 95 -0.76 -5.72 -25.42
N ARG A 96 0.43 -5.19 -25.65
CA ARG A 96 0.72 -4.43 -26.88
C ARG A 96 0.53 -5.24 -28.16
N ARG A 97 0.86 -6.55 -28.16
CA ARG A 97 0.64 -7.42 -29.32
C ARG A 97 -0.84 -7.69 -29.60
N LEU A 98 -1.66 -7.66 -28.55
CA LEU A 98 -3.11 -7.79 -28.65
C LEU A 98 -3.82 -6.48 -29.00
N GLY A 99 -3.09 -5.36 -29.10
CA GLY A 99 -3.69 -4.04 -29.27
C GLY A 99 -4.37 -3.48 -28.02
N ALA A 100 -4.21 -4.13 -26.86
CA ALA A 100 -4.79 -3.69 -25.61
C ALA A 100 -4.12 -2.43 -25.07
N ARG A 101 -4.90 -1.55 -24.45
CA ARG A 101 -4.40 -0.38 -23.71
C ARG A 101 -3.57 -0.83 -22.51
N VAL A 102 -2.45 -0.17 -22.25
CA VAL A 102 -1.57 -0.47 -21.12
C VAL A 102 -1.60 0.66 -20.11
N VAL A 103 -2.10 0.38 -18.90
CA VAL A 103 -2.10 1.31 -17.76
C VAL A 103 -1.07 0.82 -16.75
N PHE A 104 -0.19 1.70 -16.27
CA PHE A 104 0.81 1.34 -15.27
C PHE A 104 0.48 1.94 -13.91
N GLY A 105 0.53 1.12 -12.85
CA GLY A 105 0.34 1.56 -11.46
C GLY A 105 1.66 1.89 -10.77
N MET A 106 1.82 3.11 -10.31
CA MET A 106 3.02 3.58 -9.59
C MET A 106 2.77 3.59 -8.09
N HIS A 107 3.07 2.45 -7.42
CA HIS A 107 2.79 2.21 -6.00
C HIS A 107 4.04 2.17 -5.12
N THR A 108 5.24 2.18 -5.72
CA THR A 108 6.47 1.92 -4.98
C THR A 108 7.63 2.73 -5.52
N HIS A 109 8.37 3.38 -4.62
CA HIS A 109 9.59 4.08 -4.96
C HIS A 109 10.77 3.07 -5.05
N TYR A 110 10.81 2.29 -6.13
CA TYR A 110 11.78 1.20 -6.31
C TYR A 110 13.23 1.63 -6.16
N ALA A 111 13.60 2.82 -6.63
CA ALA A 111 14.96 3.33 -6.52
C ALA A 111 15.37 3.61 -5.06
N ALA A 112 14.45 4.08 -4.22
CA ALA A 112 14.70 4.31 -2.80
C ALA A 112 14.76 3.00 -2.02
N LEU A 113 13.81 2.07 -2.27
CA LEU A 113 13.86 0.73 -1.68
C LEU A 113 15.15 -0.01 -2.03
N GLY A 114 15.57 0.04 -3.28
CA GLY A 114 16.83 -0.59 -3.70
C GLY A 114 18.07 -0.05 -2.97
N ARG A 115 18.06 1.23 -2.55
CA ARG A 115 19.13 1.79 -1.72
C ARG A 115 19.13 1.23 -0.29
N LEU A 116 17.96 0.98 0.27
CA LEU A 116 17.82 0.43 1.62
C LEU A 116 18.21 -1.06 1.73
N TYR A 117 17.86 -1.84 0.70
CA TYR A 117 18.02 -3.31 0.76
C TYR A 117 19.30 -3.83 0.09
N TRP A 118 19.77 -3.14 -0.95
CA TRP A 118 20.90 -3.62 -1.73
C TRP A 118 22.11 -2.71 -1.50
N GLY A 119 23.01 -3.12 -0.61
CA GLY A 119 24.22 -2.37 -0.27
C GLY A 119 25.06 -1.91 -1.49
N ALA A 120 26.03 -1.04 -1.26
CA ALA A 120 26.64 -0.18 -2.27
C ALA A 120 27.22 -0.87 -3.53
N LEU A 121 27.81 -2.07 -3.43
CA LEU A 121 28.55 -2.69 -4.56
C LEU A 121 27.73 -3.72 -5.37
N ARG A 122 27.11 -4.68 -4.71
CA ARG A 122 26.34 -5.74 -5.42
C ARG A 122 24.93 -5.32 -5.83
N GLY A 123 24.38 -4.29 -5.20
CA GLY A 123 23.04 -3.77 -5.48
C GLY A 123 22.96 -2.79 -6.64
N THR A 124 24.09 -2.26 -7.16
CA THR A 124 24.08 -1.22 -8.19
C THR A 124 23.47 -1.73 -9.51
N ALA A 125 23.90 -2.90 -9.97
CA ALA A 125 23.37 -3.51 -11.20
C ALA A 125 21.87 -3.83 -11.08
N GLY A 126 21.44 -4.41 -9.96
CA GLY A 126 20.02 -4.69 -9.68
C GLY A 126 19.17 -3.42 -9.63
N ARG A 127 19.66 -2.36 -8.98
CA ARG A 127 18.98 -1.05 -8.93
C ARG A 127 18.85 -0.40 -10.30
N LEU A 128 19.94 -0.43 -11.10
CA LEU A 128 19.92 0.11 -12.46
C LEU A 128 18.97 -0.69 -13.36
N GLY A 129 18.99 -2.01 -13.26
CA GLY A 129 18.06 -2.89 -13.98
C GLY A 129 16.61 -2.61 -13.64
N LEU A 130 16.26 -2.56 -12.33
CA LEU A 130 14.91 -2.27 -11.88
C LEU A 130 14.45 -0.87 -12.30
N ARG A 131 15.34 0.13 -12.20
CA ARG A 131 15.05 1.48 -12.69
C ARG A 131 14.83 1.51 -14.20
N ALA A 132 15.65 0.78 -14.96
CA ALA A 132 15.48 0.68 -16.41
C ALA A 132 14.16 0.02 -16.78
N CYS A 133 13.78 -1.07 -16.11
CA CYS A 133 12.47 -1.73 -16.29
C CYS A 133 11.31 -0.79 -15.98
N ASN A 134 11.38 -0.08 -14.83
CA ASN A 134 10.35 0.88 -14.43
C ASN A 134 10.22 2.00 -15.48
N ARG A 135 11.32 2.62 -15.90
CA ARG A 135 11.30 3.66 -16.96
C ARG A 135 10.80 3.14 -18.29
N HIS A 136 11.15 1.89 -18.65
CA HIS A 136 10.68 1.28 -19.89
C HIS A 136 9.16 1.13 -19.89
N LEU A 137 8.56 0.67 -18.80
CA LEU A 137 7.12 0.54 -18.66
C LEU A 137 6.42 1.90 -18.59
N LEU A 138 6.93 2.83 -17.78
CA LEU A 138 6.39 4.18 -17.66
C LEU A 138 6.30 4.91 -19.00
N ARG A 139 7.38 4.88 -19.80
CA ARG A 139 7.43 5.55 -21.09
C ARG A 139 6.53 4.95 -22.17
N ARG A 140 6.11 3.70 -21.97
CA ARG A 140 5.29 2.96 -22.92
C ARG A 140 3.87 2.74 -22.46
N ALA A 141 3.53 3.17 -21.24
CA ALA A 141 2.15 3.12 -20.76
C ALA A 141 1.31 4.19 -21.48
N ASP A 142 0.04 3.86 -21.75
CA ASP A 142 -0.92 4.82 -22.30
C ASP A 142 -1.44 5.76 -21.22
N ALA A 143 -1.38 5.33 -19.96
CA ALA A 143 -1.63 6.14 -18.77
C ALA A 143 -0.88 5.56 -17.55
N VAL A 144 -0.58 6.42 -16.58
CA VAL A 144 0.03 6.04 -15.31
C VAL A 144 -0.86 6.50 -14.16
N MET A 145 -1.18 5.59 -13.24
CA MET A 145 -1.91 5.86 -12.02
C MET A 145 -0.95 5.90 -10.84
N ALA A 146 -0.81 7.05 -10.20
CA ALA A 146 0.09 7.25 -9.06
C ALA A 146 -0.72 7.43 -7.77
N VAL A 147 -0.26 6.84 -6.66
CA VAL A 147 -0.98 6.87 -5.38
C VAL A 147 -0.75 8.14 -4.56
N SER A 148 0.24 8.96 -4.93
CA SER A 148 0.54 10.24 -4.28
C SER A 148 1.23 11.21 -5.22
N GLU A 149 1.28 12.50 -4.85
CA GLU A 149 1.98 13.54 -5.62
C GLU A 149 3.48 13.24 -5.74
N GLY A 150 4.09 12.70 -4.69
CA GLY A 150 5.47 12.24 -4.74
C GLY A 150 5.69 11.15 -5.80
N MET A 151 4.76 10.20 -5.92
CA MET A 151 4.82 9.17 -6.96
C MET A 151 4.56 9.73 -8.35
N ARG A 152 3.66 10.71 -8.51
CA ARG A 152 3.42 11.43 -9.77
C ARG A 152 4.69 12.12 -10.25
N THR A 153 5.35 12.87 -9.36
CA THR A 153 6.60 13.57 -9.68
C THR A 153 7.69 12.61 -10.14
N LEU A 154 7.84 11.48 -9.46
CA LEU A 154 8.80 10.43 -9.84
C LEU A 154 8.48 9.80 -11.20
N ALA A 155 7.20 9.49 -11.46
CA ALA A 155 6.78 8.92 -12.73
C ALA A 155 7.03 9.89 -13.90
N ALA A 156 6.71 11.16 -13.71
CA ALA A 156 6.96 12.21 -14.71
C ALA A 156 8.47 12.39 -14.97
N ALA A 157 9.31 12.40 -13.94
CA ALA A 157 10.76 12.48 -14.05
C ALA A 157 11.38 11.27 -14.79
N ASP A 158 10.76 10.09 -14.69
CA ASP A 158 11.16 8.89 -15.44
C ASP A 158 10.53 8.81 -16.84
N GLY A 159 9.75 9.83 -17.25
CA GLY A 159 9.28 10.03 -18.63
C GLY A 159 7.90 9.42 -18.92
N ALA A 160 7.04 9.29 -17.92
CA ALA A 160 5.64 8.91 -18.11
C ALA A 160 4.88 9.95 -18.93
N PRO A 161 4.10 9.56 -19.97
CA PRO A 161 3.42 10.51 -20.86
C PRO A 161 2.23 11.22 -20.22
N ALA A 162 1.49 10.52 -19.37
CA ALA A 162 0.34 11.04 -18.65
C ALA A 162 0.25 10.37 -17.27
N VAL A 163 0.26 11.16 -16.21
CA VAL A 163 0.18 10.65 -14.83
C VAL A 163 -1.02 11.27 -14.13
N ARG A 164 -1.90 10.42 -13.60
CA ARG A 164 -3.01 10.81 -12.74
C ARG A 164 -2.74 10.36 -11.30
N VAL A 165 -3.02 11.23 -10.35
CA VAL A 165 -2.99 10.86 -8.93
C VAL A 165 -4.36 10.34 -8.54
N THR A 166 -4.41 9.14 -7.99
CA THR A 166 -5.63 8.50 -7.51
C THR A 166 -5.49 8.14 -6.03
N GLY A 167 -6.59 7.79 -5.39
CA GLY A 167 -6.59 7.25 -4.03
C GLY A 167 -6.12 5.79 -3.97
N THR A 168 -6.16 5.26 -2.78
CA THR A 168 -5.99 3.83 -2.52
C THR A 168 -7.36 3.24 -2.19
N PRO A 169 -7.81 2.19 -2.89
CA PRO A 169 -9.06 1.53 -2.56
C PRO A 169 -8.94 0.80 -1.23
N LEU A 170 -10.04 0.70 -0.51
CA LEU A 170 -10.17 -0.06 0.72
C LEU A 170 -11.10 -1.24 0.54
N GLY A 171 -10.76 -2.35 1.17
CA GLY A 171 -11.58 -3.54 1.18
C GLY A 171 -12.75 -3.48 2.17
N PRO A 172 -13.74 -4.39 2.00
CA PRO A 172 -14.95 -4.47 2.83
C PRO A 172 -14.73 -4.49 4.35
N PRO A 173 -13.68 -5.12 4.91
CA PRO A 173 -13.45 -5.12 6.36
C PRO A 173 -13.34 -3.74 6.99
N PHE A 174 -12.87 -2.75 6.24
CA PHE A 174 -12.68 -1.38 6.73
C PHE A 174 -13.89 -0.49 6.46
N LEU A 175 -14.65 -0.76 5.41
CA LEU A 175 -15.79 0.06 4.97
C LEU A 175 -17.14 -0.41 5.54
N ASN A 176 -17.39 -1.71 5.52
CA ASN A 176 -18.71 -2.28 5.76
C ASN A 176 -18.94 -2.74 7.21
N ARG A 177 -17.88 -2.84 8.00
CA ARG A 177 -17.99 -3.23 9.41
C ARG A 177 -18.45 -2.03 10.25
N PRO A 178 -19.40 -2.20 11.21
CA PRO A 178 -19.76 -1.16 12.15
C PRO A 178 -18.53 -0.58 12.85
N VAL A 179 -18.46 0.74 12.95
CA VAL A 179 -17.32 1.41 13.60
C VAL A 179 -17.54 1.47 15.10
N ARG A 180 -16.53 1.07 15.86
CA ARG A 180 -16.47 1.30 17.29
C ARG A 180 -15.98 2.74 17.52
N PRO A 181 -16.76 3.63 18.15
CA PRO A 181 -16.34 5.01 18.37
C PRO A 181 -15.00 5.08 19.11
N ALA A 182 -14.16 6.04 18.73
CA ALA A 182 -12.91 6.30 19.44
C ALA A 182 -13.19 6.74 20.88
N SER A 183 -12.43 6.24 21.85
CA SER A 183 -12.52 6.62 23.27
C SER A 183 -12.23 8.12 23.46
N GLY A 184 -11.34 8.66 22.65
CA GLY A 184 -10.78 10.00 22.74
C GLY A 184 -9.67 10.10 23.78
N ARG A 185 -9.19 8.97 24.32
CA ARG A 185 -7.99 8.81 25.14
C ARG A 185 -7.00 7.94 24.42
N LEU A 186 -5.73 8.10 24.73
CA LEU A 186 -4.66 7.31 24.14
C LEU A 186 -4.17 6.24 25.12
N GLU A 187 -4.82 5.10 25.15
CA GLU A 187 -4.47 3.97 26.02
C GLU A 187 -3.77 2.84 25.23
N ALA A 188 -4.00 2.77 23.91
CA ALA A 188 -3.42 1.76 23.05
C ALA A 188 -3.04 2.28 21.67
N VAL A 189 -1.82 1.96 21.21
CA VAL A 189 -1.26 2.33 19.91
C VAL A 189 -0.93 1.08 19.11
N LEU A 190 -1.39 1.05 17.87
CA LEU A 190 -1.15 -0.04 16.93
C LEU A 190 -0.12 0.37 15.87
N PHE A 191 0.79 -0.53 15.56
CA PHE A 191 1.58 -0.51 14.33
C PHE A 191 1.18 -1.71 13.48
N VAL A 192 0.89 -1.49 12.20
CA VAL A 192 0.65 -2.56 11.23
C VAL A 192 1.52 -2.33 10.00
N GLY A 193 2.28 -3.34 9.61
CA GLY A 193 3.06 -3.28 8.40
C GLY A 193 4.22 -4.25 8.38
N ARG A 194 4.95 -4.24 7.28
CA ARG A 194 6.14 -5.07 7.13
C ARG A 194 7.20 -4.69 8.17
N LEU A 195 7.77 -5.67 8.84
CA LEU A 195 8.80 -5.46 9.87
C LEU A 195 10.17 -5.25 9.20
N ALA A 196 10.39 -4.05 8.66
CA ALA A 196 11.52 -3.75 7.80
C ALA A 196 12.06 -2.33 8.01
N ALA A 197 13.26 -2.05 7.51
CA ALA A 197 14.01 -0.82 7.82
C ALA A 197 13.27 0.47 7.43
N GLU A 198 12.53 0.45 6.31
CA GLU A 198 11.76 1.61 5.85
C GLU A 198 10.59 1.99 6.77
N LYS A 199 10.16 1.08 7.64
CA LYS A 199 9.02 1.28 8.55
C LYS A 199 9.39 1.90 9.89
N SER A 200 10.68 2.16 10.14
CA SER A 200 11.18 2.82 11.36
C SER A 200 10.71 2.18 12.66
N LEU A 201 10.64 0.85 12.72
CA LEU A 201 10.27 0.11 13.94
C LEU A 201 11.04 0.55 15.20
N PRO A 202 12.34 0.89 15.15
CA PRO A 202 13.05 1.42 16.31
C PRO A 202 12.38 2.62 16.98
N GLU A 203 11.66 3.47 16.22
CA GLU A 203 10.91 4.61 16.79
C GLU A 203 9.67 4.13 17.56
N VAL A 204 8.96 3.11 17.07
CA VAL A 204 7.83 2.49 17.78
C VAL A 204 8.30 1.85 19.09
N LEU A 205 9.40 1.12 19.05
CA LEU A 205 10.00 0.49 20.23
C LEU A 205 10.52 1.51 21.25
N ALA A 206 11.08 2.64 20.78
CA ALA A 206 11.50 3.74 21.66
C ALA A 206 10.28 4.40 22.33
N ALA A 207 9.20 4.63 21.59
CA ALA A 207 7.97 5.19 22.12
C ALA A 207 7.34 4.25 23.17
N ALA A 208 7.31 2.93 22.93
CA ALA A 208 6.82 1.97 23.91
C ALA A 208 7.61 2.02 25.24
N ARG A 209 8.93 2.14 25.18
CA ARG A 209 9.76 2.31 26.39
C ARG A 209 9.51 3.62 27.12
N ALA A 210 9.30 4.71 26.38
CA ALA A 210 9.11 6.05 26.94
C ALA A 210 7.70 6.32 27.46
N LEU A 211 6.72 5.48 27.12
CA LEU A 211 5.30 5.61 27.45
C LEU A 211 4.75 4.31 28.08
N PRO A 212 5.24 3.93 29.27
CA PRO A 212 4.88 2.64 29.89
C PRO A 212 3.39 2.52 30.26
N GLY A 213 2.66 3.64 30.36
CA GLY A 213 1.21 3.67 30.60
C GLY A 213 0.36 3.43 29.33
N ILE A 214 0.98 3.35 28.15
CA ILE A 214 0.28 3.11 26.89
C ILE A 214 0.65 1.71 26.39
N ARG A 215 -0.35 0.91 26.02
CA ARG A 215 -0.15 -0.39 25.38
C ARG A 215 0.24 -0.19 23.91
N PHE A 216 1.29 -0.86 23.48
CA PHE A 216 1.69 -0.92 22.08
C PHE A 216 1.46 -2.31 21.51
N SER A 217 0.95 -2.39 20.29
CA SER A 217 0.85 -3.65 19.57
C SER A 217 1.49 -3.51 18.20
N ILE A 218 2.30 -4.50 17.82
CA ILE A 218 2.97 -4.55 16.52
C ILE A 218 2.43 -5.76 15.75
N ALA A 219 1.83 -5.51 14.58
CA ALA A 219 1.36 -6.54 13.67
C ALA A 219 2.14 -6.52 12.35
N GLY A 220 2.54 -7.69 11.88
CA GLY A 220 3.21 -7.88 10.60
C GLY A 220 4.34 -8.89 10.64
N GLU A 221 4.98 -9.08 9.48
CA GLU A 221 6.12 -9.98 9.29
C GLU A 221 7.24 -9.23 8.55
N GLY A 222 8.46 -9.74 8.66
CA GLY A 222 9.60 -9.19 7.94
C GLY A 222 10.96 -9.46 8.58
N PRO A 223 12.03 -8.90 8.00
CA PRO A 223 13.41 -9.15 8.45
C PRO A 223 13.70 -8.76 9.92
N LEU A 224 12.90 -7.86 10.51
CA LEU A 224 13.08 -7.39 11.89
C LEU A 224 12.22 -8.16 12.91
N ARG A 225 11.54 -9.25 12.50
CA ARG A 225 10.67 -10.05 13.38
C ARG A 225 11.36 -10.45 14.69
N THR A 226 12.53 -11.11 14.62
CA THR A 226 13.27 -11.58 15.81
C THR A 226 13.58 -10.45 16.79
N ARG A 227 13.86 -9.25 16.28
CA ARG A 227 14.07 -8.06 17.08
C ARG A 227 12.79 -7.64 17.82
N VAL A 228 11.66 -7.60 17.10
CA VAL A 228 10.35 -7.23 17.69
C VAL A 228 9.94 -8.25 18.76
N GLU A 229 10.12 -9.55 18.51
CA GLU A 229 9.84 -10.61 19.48
C GLU A 229 10.68 -10.44 20.77
N ALA A 230 11.96 -10.12 20.63
CA ALA A 230 12.84 -9.89 21.78
C ALA A 230 12.43 -8.64 22.58
N ASP A 231 12.09 -7.53 21.90
CA ASP A 231 11.64 -6.32 22.55
C ASP A 231 10.26 -6.51 23.23
N ALA A 232 9.34 -7.28 22.61
CA ALA A 232 8.04 -7.61 23.20
C ALA A 232 8.17 -8.49 24.46
N ALA A 233 9.12 -9.42 24.48
CA ALA A 233 9.42 -10.21 25.67
C ALA A 233 10.00 -9.37 26.84
N ALA A 234 10.63 -8.23 26.52
CA ALA A 234 11.29 -7.37 27.51
C ALA A 234 10.42 -6.21 28.02
N LEU A 235 9.39 -5.82 27.28
CA LEU A 235 8.54 -4.66 27.57
C LEU A 235 7.11 -5.11 27.93
N PRO A 236 6.64 -4.87 29.17
CA PRO A 236 5.33 -5.35 29.62
C PRO A 236 4.14 -4.68 28.94
N ASN A 237 4.36 -3.55 28.25
CA ASN A 237 3.36 -2.80 27.50
C ASN A 237 3.48 -2.97 25.98
N LEU A 238 4.23 -3.96 25.49
CA LEU A 238 4.42 -4.22 24.06
C LEU A 238 4.01 -5.64 23.69
N ASP A 239 3.02 -5.76 22.79
CA ASP A 239 2.54 -7.02 22.25
C ASP A 239 2.99 -7.20 20.79
N TYR A 240 3.50 -8.38 20.44
CA TYR A 240 3.71 -8.78 19.06
C TYR A 240 2.59 -9.71 18.60
N LEU A 241 1.80 -9.27 17.61
CA LEU A 241 0.60 -9.96 17.13
C LEU A 241 0.88 -10.89 15.93
N GLY A 242 2.11 -10.90 15.40
CA GLY A 242 2.42 -11.63 14.17
C GLY A 242 1.74 -11.03 12.93
N TRP A 243 1.65 -11.81 11.87
CA TRP A 243 0.90 -11.44 10.68
C TRP A 243 -0.60 -11.56 10.93
N LEU A 244 -1.37 -10.56 10.53
CA LEU A 244 -2.83 -10.53 10.68
C LEU A 244 -3.51 -10.52 9.31
N PRO A 245 -4.57 -11.33 9.10
CA PRO A 245 -5.45 -11.18 7.97
C PRO A 245 -6.24 -9.86 8.07
N ARG A 246 -6.80 -9.38 6.96
CA ARG A 246 -7.41 -8.03 6.87
C ARG A 246 -8.54 -7.79 7.89
N GLU A 247 -9.37 -8.81 8.11
CA GLU A 247 -10.44 -8.76 9.11
C GLU A 247 -9.89 -8.57 10.52
N ALA A 248 -8.76 -9.22 10.82
CA ALA A 248 -8.09 -9.08 12.11
C ALA A 248 -7.37 -7.73 12.23
N VAL A 249 -6.86 -7.16 11.12
CA VAL A 249 -6.33 -5.79 11.11
C VAL A 249 -7.43 -4.79 11.41
N ALA A 250 -8.61 -4.92 10.81
CA ALA A 250 -9.74 -4.05 11.10
C ALA A 250 -10.20 -4.17 12.57
N ALA A 251 -10.22 -5.39 13.12
CA ALA A 251 -10.51 -5.62 14.53
C ALA A 251 -9.43 -5.01 15.44
N ALA A 252 -8.16 -5.20 15.12
CA ALA A 252 -7.08 -4.60 15.89
C ALA A 252 -7.13 -3.06 15.86
N LEU A 253 -7.46 -2.44 14.73
CA LEU A 253 -7.71 -1.00 14.67
C LEU A 253 -8.86 -0.58 15.59
N ASP A 254 -9.95 -1.36 15.66
CA ASP A 254 -11.07 -1.08 16.55
C ASP A 254 -10.70 -1.21 18.05
N ASP A 255 -9.72 -2.03 18.38
CA ASP A 255 -9.26 -2.30 19.76
C ASP A 255 -8.12 -1.37 20.20
N HIS A 256 -7.67 -0.45 19.33
CA HIS A 256 -6.64 0.54 19.64
C HIS A 256 -7.17 1.95 19.41
N ASP A 257 -6.53 2.94 20.03
CA ASP A 257 -6.95 4.34 20.00
C ASP A 257 -6.26 5.14 18.89
N ALA A 258 -5.10 4.70 18.42
CA ALA A 258 -4.34 5.34 17.36
C ALA A 258 -3.49 4.34 16.58
N LEU A 259 -3.20 4.69 15.31
CA LEU A 259 -2.18 4.04 14.51
C LEU A 259 -0.88 4.84 14.54
N ALA A 260 0.26 4.18 14.71
CA ALA A 260 1.59 4.75 14.51
C ALA A 260 2.19 4.26 13.18
N LEU A 261 2.54 5.17 12.28
CA LEU A 261 3.18 4.88 10.99
C LEU A 261 4.38 5.82 10.76
N PRO A 262 5.51 5.63 11.49
CA PRO A 262 6.69 6.49 11.39
C PRO A 262 7.58 6.14 10.19
N SER A 263 7.03 5.64 9.10
CA SER A 263 7.75 5.13 7.94
C SER A 263 8.63 6.18 7.28
N ARG A 264 9.91 5.88 7.05
CA ARG A 264 10.84 6.74 6.30
C ARG A 264 10.51 6.81 4.82
N LEU A 265 9.91 5.75 4.30
CA LEU A 265 9.52 5.63 2.91
C LEU A 265 8.20 4.87 2.81
N GLU A 266 7.17 5.60 2.42
CA GLU A 266 5.83 5.07 2.23
C GLU A 266 5.19 5.77 1.02
N ALA A 267 4.89 5.04 -0.03
CA ALA A 267 4.32 5.63 -1.25
C ALA A 267 2.96 6.29 -1.00
N PHE A 268 2.17 5.70 -0.13
CA PHE A 268 0.90 6.27 0.32
C PHE A 268 0.73 6.10 1.85
N GLY A 269 0.64 4.88 2.34
CA GLY A 269 0.34 4.54 3.72
C GLY A 269 -1.09 4.02 3.87
N THR A 270 -1.42 2.95 3.13
CA THR A 270 -2.77 2.35 3.10
C THR A 270 -3.32 2.07 4.49
N VAL A 271 -2.47 1.56 5.40
CA VAL A 271 -2.90 1.27 6.78
C VAL A 271 -3.34 2.54 7.55
N ALA A 272 -2.78 3.71 7.22
CA ALA A 272 -3.27 4.97 7.81
C ALA A 272 -4.67 5.30 7.28
N LEU A 273 -4.95 5.07 5.98
CA LEU A 273 -6.28 5.21 5.43
C LEU A 273 -7.28 4.22 6.06
N GLU A 274 -6.85 2.97 6.28
CA GLU A 274 -7.60 1.94 6.99
C GLU A 274 -7.94 2.37 8.42
N ALA A 275 -6.98 2.97 9.13
CA ALA A 275 -7.22 3.52 10.47
C ALA A 275 -8.24 4.66 10.46
N LEU A 276 -8.13 5.60 9.52
CA LEU A 276 -9.10 6.70 9.36
C LEU A 276 -10.52 6.18 9.02
N ALA A 277 -10.62 5.13 8.20
CA ALA A 277 -11.91 4.48 7.92
C ALA A 277 -12.54 3.88 9.19
N ARG A 278 -11.72 3.49 10.19
CA ARG A 278 -12.14 2.97 11.50
C ARG A 278 -12.21 4.05 12.58
N GLU A 279 -12.22 5.34 12.21
CA GLU A 279 -12.20 6.48 13.14
C GLU A 279 -11.00 6.46 14.11
N ARG A 280 -9.86 5.94 13.68
CA ARG A 280 -8.61 5.97 14.46
C ARG A 280 -7.68 7.01 13.88
N PRO A 281 -7.19 7.96 14.71
CA PRO A 281 -6.19 8.91 14.27
C PRO A 281 -4.91 8.17 13.89
N ALA A 282 -4.22 8.67 12.87
CA ALA A 282 -2.95 8.12 12.42
C ALA A 282 -1.81 9.09 12.63
N VAL A 283 -0.81 8.70 13.44
CA VAL A 283 0.44 9.44 13.62
C VAL A 283 1.39 9.02 12.51
N VAL A 284 1.73 9.94 11.61
CA VAL A 284 2.46 9.64 10.38
C VAL A 284 3.70 10.52 10.21
N SER A 285 4.78 9.94 9.71
CA SER A 285 6.02 10.69 9.40
C SER A 285 5.92 11.48 8.09
N ALA A 286 6.92 12.33 7.84
CA ALA A 286 7.07 13.06 6.57
C ALA A 286 7.22 12.14 5.35
N GLY A 287 7.69 10.90 5.56
CA GLY A 287 7.88 9.92 4.49
C GLY A 287 6.60 9.25 3.98
N CYS A 288 5.42 9.58 4.55
CA CYS A 288 4.15 8.97 4.18
C CYS A 288 3.39 9.83 3.16
N GLY A 289 3.16 9.30 1.96
CA GLY A 289 2.47 10.00 0.86
C GLY A 289 0.99 10.32 1.13
N ILE A 290 0.34 9.69 2.11
CA ILE A 290 -1.03 10.02 2.52
C ILE A 290 -1.16 11.48 3.01
N ARG A 291 -0.08 12.09 3.47
CA ARG A 291 -0.06 13.51 3.88
C ARG A 291 -0.36 14.49 2.76
N ASP A 292 -0.17 14.07 1.50
CA ASP A 292 -0.50 14.89 0.33
C ASP A 292 -2.02 15.07 0.16
N ARG A 293 -2.83 14.32 0.91
CA ARG A 293 -4.29 14.36 0.89
C ARG A 293 -4.83 15.31 1.96
N ALA A 294 -5.02 16.58 1.58
CA ALA A 294 -5.50 17.62 2.48
C ALA A 294 -6.85 17.28 3.13
N GLU A 295 -7.72 16.58 2.39
CA GLU A 295 -9.04 16.15 2.87
C GLU A 295 -8.98 15.15 4.03
N LEU A 296 -7.84 14.45 4.21
CA LEU A 296 -7.61 13.50 5.30
C LEU A 296 -6.92 14.13 6.52
N ALA A 297 -6.47 15.39 6.40
CA ALA A 297 -5.74 16.09 7.45
C ALA A 297 -6.43 16.11 8.84
N PRO A 298 -7.77 16.11 8.96
CA PRO A 298 -8.40 16.04 10.28
C PRO A 298 -8.00 14.81 11.10
N GLY A 299 -7.79 13.67 10.48
CA GLY A 299 -7.40 12.42 11.19
C GLY A 299 -5.92 12.11 11.15
N LEU A 300 -5.12 12.86 10.40
CA LEU A 300 -3.69 12.69 10.32
C LEU A 300 -2.97 13.58 11.35
N HIS A 301 -2.04 12.99 12.08
CA HIS A 301 -1.21 13.68 13.07
C HIS A 301 0.26 13.56 12.64
N PRO A 302 0.77 14.53 11.86
CA PRO A 302 2.14 14.48 11.38
C PRO A 302 3.15 14.55 12.53
N ILE A 303 4.19 13.72 12.48
CA ILE A 303 5.40 13.89 13.27
C ILE A 303 6.10 15.12 12.70
N ALA A 304 6.29 16.16 13.49
CA ALA A 304 6.95 17.40 13.06
C ALA A 304 8.46 17.17 12.85
N GLU A 305 9.12 18.08 12.15
CA GLU A 305 10.55 17.94 11.76
C GLU A 305 11.50 17.76 12.95
N HIS A 306 11.15 18.34 14.10
CA HIS A 306 11.95 18.28 15.34
C HIS A 306 11.31 17.40 16.42
N GLU A 307 10.30 16.62 16.08
CA GLU A 307 9.63 15.67 16.97
C GLU A 307 10.06 14.24 16.65
N ASP A 308 10.04 13.40 17.67
CA ASP A 308 10.01 11.95 17.54
C ASP A 308 8.55 11.43 17.66
N LEU A 309 8.36 10.13 17.44
CA LEU A 309 7.06 9.50 17.60
C LEU A 309 6.50 9.65 19.02
N THR A 310 7.37 9.64 20.03
CA THR A 310 6.97 9.78 21.45
C THR A 310 6.34 11.16 21.71
N ALA A 311 6.96 12.23 21.22
CA ALA A 311 6.45 13.59 21.34
C ALA A 311 5.13 13.76 20.59
N ALA A 312 5.02 13.19 19.37
CA ALA A 312 3.79 13.22 18.58
C ALA A 312 2.63 12.49 19.27
N LEU A 313 2.89 11.33 19.89
CA LEU A 313 1.89 10.59 20.68
C LEU A 313 1.46 11.36 21.93
N ARG A 314 2.38 12.00 22.67
CA ARG A 314 2.03 12.87 23.82
C ARG A 314 1.17 14.05 23.39
N ARG A 315 1.47 14.65 22.25
CA ARG A 315 0.66 15.75 21.68
C ARG A 315 -0.74 15.27 21.29
N LEU A 316 -0.87 14.06 20.76
CA LEU A 316 -2.16 13.45 20.47
C LEU A 316 -2.96 13.20 21.75
N ASP A 317 -2.33 12.64 22.80
CA ASP A 317 -2.94 12.36 24.11
C ASP A 317 -3.41 13.64 24.82
N GLY A 318 -2.70 14.75 24.62
CA GLY A 318 -3.08 16.07 25.16
C GLY A 318 -4.28 16.72 24.47
N MET A 319 -4.85 16.12 23.42
CA MET A 319 -6.02 16.67 22.73
C MET A 319 -7.31 16.40 23.52
N ALA A 320 -8.21 17.40 23.55
CA ALA A 320 -9.53 17.19 24.15
C ALA A 320 -10.28 16.04 23.43
N PRO A 321 -10.84 15.05 24.16
CA PRO A 321 -11.50 13.89 23.59
C PRO A 321 -12.61 14.22 22.58
N ALA A 322 -13.36 15.30 22.82
CA ALA A 322 -14.41 15.74 21.90
C ALA A 322 -13.86 16.23 20.55
N VAL A 323 -12.71 16.94 20.58
CA VAL A 323 -12.02 17.42 19.38
C VAL A 323 -11.49 16.24 18.59
N LEU A 324 -10.85 15.28 19.24
CA LEU A 324 -10.30 14.10 18.58
C LEU A 324 -11.40 13.27 17.90
N ARG A 325 -12.50 13.00 18.60
CA ARG A 325 -13.66 12.30 18.04
C ARG A 325 -14.30 13.06 16.86
N HIS A 326 -14.38 14.37 16.92
CA HIS A 326 -14.90 15.16 15.81
C HIS A 326 -14.01 15.01 14.57
N ARG A 327 -12.71 15.21 14.73
CA ARG A 327 -11.71 15.11 13.65
C ARG A 327 -11.66 13.73 13.01
N THR A 328 -11.74 12.66 13.79
CA THR A 328 -11.71 11.29 13.25
C THR A 328 -12.97 10.94 12.45
N ARG A 329 -14.16 11.43 12.86
CA ARG A 329 -15.40 11.31 12.07
C ARG A 329 -15.32 12.08 10.75
N GLU A 330 -14.77 13.28 10.79
CA GLU A 330 -14.56 14.11 9.61
C GLU A 330 -13.61 13.42 8.61
N ALA A 331 -12.50 12.85 9.11
CA ALA A 331 -11.56 12.06 8.33
C ALA A 331 -12.23 10.83 7.71
N ARG A 332 -13.04 10.08 8.47
CA ARG A 332 -13.80 8.93 7.94
C ARG A 332 -14.74 9.34 6.81
N ALA A 333 -15.47 10.45 6.96
CA ALA A 333 -16.33 10.96 5.88
C ALA A 333 -15.50 11.31 4.63
N ALA A 334 -14.30 11.87 4.80
CA ALA A 334 -13.37 12.12 3.70
C ALA A 334 -12.86 10.83 3.05
N VAL A 335 -12.57 9.78 3.82
CA VAL A 335 -12.20 8.45 3.29
C VAL A 335 -13.30 7.88 2.39
N SER A 336 -14.57 8.00 2.79
CA SER A 336 -15.69 7.50 1.97
C SER A 336 -15.79 8.24 0.63
N ARG A 337 -15.58 9.56 0.63
CA ARG A 337 -15.53 10.35 -0.63
C ARG A 337 -14.32 9.98 -1.49
N LEU A 338 -13.16 9.82 -0.88
CA LEU A 338 -11.93 9.40 -1.56
C LEU A 338 -12.07 8.02 -2.20
N GLN A 339 -12.75 7.08 -1.53
CA GLN A 339 -13.05 5.75 -2.07
C GLN A 339 -13.87 5.85 -3.36
N ALA A 340 -14.96 6.61 -3.35
CA ALA A 340 -15.80 6.81 -4.54
C ALA A 340 -15.02 7.48 -5.68
N GLN A 341 -14.22 8.50 -5.36
CA GLN A 341 -13.37 9.19 -6.35
C GLN A 341 -12.30 8.24 -6.91
N THR A 342 -11.69 7.38 -6.08
CA THR A 342 -10.69 6.39 -6.52
C THR A 342 -11.28 5.43 -7.55
N VAL A 343 -12.49 4.93 -7.32
CA VAL A 343 -13.19 4.05 -8.26
C VAL A 343 -13.47 4.80 -9.57
N ALA A 344 -13.99 6.02 -9.49
CA ALA A 344 -14.29 6.85 -10.67
C ALA A 344 -13.02 7.18 -11.49
N ASP A 345 -11.91 7.52 -10.82
CA ASP A 345 -10.63 7.80 -11.48
C ASP A 345 -10.11 6.59 -12.25
N TRP A 346 -10.20 5.41 -11.65
CA TRP A 346 -9.78 4.18 -12.30
C TRP A 346 -10.67 3.83 -13.49
N LEU A 347 -12.00 3.89 -13.35
CA LEU A 347 -12.95 3.63 -14.44
C LEU A 347 -12.71 4.56 -15.62
N ALA A 348 -12.48 5.85 -15.37
CA ALA A 348 -12.19 6.83 -16.42
C ALA A 348 -10.91 6.52 -17.23
N VAL A 349 -9.97 5.76 -16.64
CA VAL A 349 -8.71 5.41 -17.31
C VAL A 349 -8.78 4.04 -17.97
N ILE A 350 -9.43 3.05 -17.36
CA ILE A 350 -9.45 1.67 -17.87
C ILE A 350 -10.59 1.41 -18.86
N ALA A 351 -11.66 2.20 -18.82
CA ALA A 351 -12.81 2.11 -19.69
C ALA A 351 -13.21 3.51 -20.27
N PRO A 352 -12.36 4.15 -21.07
CA PRO A 352 -12.54 5.54 -21.50
C PRO A 352 -13.76 5.80 -22.40
N GLY A 353 -14.62 4.81 -22.63
CA GLY A 353 -15.88 4.92 -23.37
C GLY A 353 -17.13 4.57 -22.57
N ALA A 354 -16.96 4.01 -21.36
CA ALA A 354 -18.09 3.79 -20.47
C ALA A 354 -18.40 5.13 -19.78
N GLY A 355 -19.44 5.81 -20.24
CA GLY A 355 -20.03 6.95 -19.52
C GLY A 355 -20.40 6.49 -18.10
N PRO A 356 -20.50 7.44 -17.10
CA PRO A 356 -20.93 7.05 -15.76
C PRO A 356 -22.27 6.32 -15.89
N CYS A 357 -22.33 5.05 -15.46
CA CYS A 357 -23.59 4.38 -15.21
C CYS A 357 -24.35 5.30 -14.24
N GLY A 358 -25.50 5.81 -14.67
CA GLY A 358 -26.38 6.65 -13.86
C GLY A 358 -26.81 5.91 -12.60
N PRO A 359 -27.30 6.66 -11.59
CA PRO A 359 -27.61 6.19 -10.24
C PRO A 359 -28.61 5.05 -10.22
#